data_e437257edcd7d2db430eab504252e658
#
_entry.id   e437257edcd7d2db430eab504252e658
#
_cell.length_a   1.000
_cell.length_b   1.000
_cell.length_c   1.000
_cell.angle_alpha   90.00
_cell.angle_beta   90.00
_cell.angle_gamma   90.00
#
_symmetry.space_group_name_H-M   'P 1'
#
loop_
_entity.id
_entity.type
_entity.pdbx_description
1 polymer ?
#
loop_
_entity_poly.entity_id
_entity_poly.type
_entity_poly.pdbx_seq_one_letter_code
_entity_poly.pdbx_strand_id
1 'polypeptide(L)'
;MPLRNLRIAPPVTDEVRAALAALRAELRLPPMFPPDVLDEARAAAQELAPGGAWDTRRDAADGRQDHRDVELVTIDPPGSLDLDQAVHVASSGDGYVVRYAIADLATFVAPGGAVDREVHRRGATVYGPDTRTPLHPPALSEGAASLLPGQDRPAVLWTIGLDSHGEITSASVVRAVVRSRQRLTYGEAQSALDDGTAPEPLQLLADVGRLRQERERARGGVSLDVPEQEVVPRADGSFGLEFRRTLPVEGWNAQISLLTGIVAARMMREAGVGILRTLPAADPRDVARLRRTAAALGIDWPEHVEYPDLLPRLESRRPAHAAFLNEATSLFRGAGYLAFGVPADGAEGGKVVALPTDARHAAIAAEYAHVTAPLRRLVDRYATEICLAHAAGREVPGWVLEALPGLPATMAAAGRTASAFERACVDVVEAALLGGRVGQRFDAVVVDVDERDGADRGQVVLRDPAVRARVDGASLPLGERAKVTLAEASVPARTVRFTLP
;
A
#
# COMPACT_ATOMS: atom_id res chain seq x y z
N MET A 1 -4.35 -0.62 -2.67
CA MET A 1 -3.94 -2.03 -2.52
C MET A 1 -2.94 -2.08 -1.39
N PRO A 2 -3.12 -2.92 -0.36
CA PRO A 2 -2.05 -3.13 0.60
C PRO A 2 -0.85 -3.72 -0.13
N LEU A 3 0.34 -3.22 0.21
CA LEU A 3 1.60 -3.79 -0.30
C LEU A 3 1.73 -5.19 0.29
N ARG A 4 1.85 -6.20 -0.56
CA ARG A 4 2.14 -7.57 -0.16
C ARG A 4 3.50 -7.59 0.52
N ASN A 5 3.55 -7.83 1.83
CA ASN A 5 4.78 -7.98 2.58
C ASN A 5 5.26 -9.43 2.46
N LEU A 6 6.05 -9.70 1.42
CA LEU A 6 6.76 -10.98 1.31
C LEU A 6 8.01 -10.92 2.20
N ARG A 7 8.08 -11.76 3.24
CA ARG A 7 9.25 -11.89 4.10
C ARG A 7 9.74 -13.33 4.07
N ILE A 8 11.01 -13.53 3.74
CA ILE A 8 11.71 -14.81 3.88
C ILE A 8 12.67 -14.68 5.05
N ALA A 9 12.52 -15.54 6.07
CA ALA A 9 13.54 -15.71 7.11
C ALA A 9 14.58 -16.76 6.64
N PRO A 10 15.85 -16.65 7.07
CA PRO A 10 16.89 -17.60 6.69
C PRO A 10 16.64 -19.03 7.30
N PRO A 11 17.04 -20.12 6.62
CA PRO A 11 17.90 -20.11 5.45
C PRO A 11 17.12 -20.14 4.12
N VAL A 12 17.27 -19.09 3.32
CA VAL A 12 16.91 -19.10 1.91
C VAL A 12 17.94 -19.96 1.19
N THR A 13 17.52 -20.85 0.29
CA THR A 13 18.47 -21.61 -0.51
C THR A 13 19.31 -20.67 -1.37
N ASP A 14 20.56 -21.02 -1.65
CA ASP A 14 21.44 -20.19 -2.48
C ASP A 14 20.87 -19.96 -3.88
N GLU A 15 20.11 -20.95 -4.40
CA GLU A 15 19.42 -20.86 -5.67
C GLU A 15 18.34 -19.75 -5.68
N VAL A 16 17.51 -19.67 -4.62
CA VAL A 16 16.48 -18.62 -4.50
C VAL A 16 17.13 -17.25 -4.35
N ARG A 17 18.20 -17.16 -3.53
CA ARG A 17 18.95 -15.92 -3.36
C ARG A 17 19.55 -15.42 -4.66
N ALA A 18 20.16 -16.31 -5.43
CA ALA A 18 20.72 -16.01 -6.75
C ALA A 18 19.61 -15.56 -7.74
N ALA A 19 18.46 -16.23 -7.75
CA ALA A 19 17.33 -15.86 -8.58
C ALA A 19 16.76 -14.47 -8.24
N LEU A 20 16.62 -14.13 -6.94
CA LEU A 20 16.19 -12.82 -6.50
C LEU A 20 17.19 -11.71 -6.85
N ALA A 21 18.49 -12.00 -6.75
CA ALA A 21 19.54 -11.07 -7.18
C ALA A 21 19.52 -10.84 -8.70
N ALA A 22 19.37 -11.91 -9.48
CA ALA A 22 19.23 -11.81 -10.94
C ALA A 22 18.00 -10.99 -11.36
N LEU A 23 16.87 -11.18 -10.66
CA LEU A 23 15.64 -10.44 -10.89
C LEU A 23 15.79 -8.93 -10.62
N ARG A 24 16.53 -8.55 -9.56
CA ARG A 24 16.85 -7.14 -9.30
C ARG A 24 17.66 -6.52 -10.42
N ALA A 25 18.66 -7.25 -10.93
CA ALA A 25 19.47 -6.80 -12.06
C ALA A 25 18.63 -6.67 -13.35
N GLU A 26 17.77 -7.65 -13.67
CA GLU A 26 16.84 -7.64 -14.80
C GLU A 26 15.93 -6.40 -14.78
N LEU A 27 15.34 -6.11 -13.63
CA LEU A 27 14.46 -4.96 -13.44
C LEU A 27 15.21 -3.65 -13.14
N ARG A 28 16.53 -3.67 -13.18
CA ARG A 28 17.43 -2.51 -12.95
C ARG A 28 17.15 -1.81 -11.61
N LEU A 29 16.81 -2.58 -10.58
CA LEU A 29 16.66 -2.02 -9.25
C LEU A 29 18.05 -1.61 -8.72
N PRO A 30 18.21 -0.35 -8.26
CA PRO A 30 19.51 0.14 -7.80
C PRO A 30 19.91 -0.58 -6.50
N PRO A 31 21.06 -1.28 -6.46
CA PRO A 31 21.45 -2.08 -5.29
C PRO A 31 21.87 -1.23 -4.09
N MET A 32 22.40 -0.04 -4.35
CA MET A 32 22.89 0.90 -3.33
C MET A 32 22.59 2.34 -3.72
N PHE A 33 22.76 3.26 -2.80
CA PHE A 33 22.75 4.68 -3.08
C PHE A 33 24.14 5.16 -3.52
N PRO A 34 24.24 6.14 -4.45
CA PRO A 34 25.48 6.82 -4.77
C PRO A 34 26.12 7.47 -3.52
N PRO A 35 27.46 7.59 -3.46
CA PRO A 35 28.14 8.16 -2.30
C PRO A 35 27.70 9.58 -1.93
N ASP A 36 27.52 10.47 -2.91
CA ASP A 36 27.03 11.84 -2.74
C ASP A 36 25.63 11.89 -2.12
N VAL A 37 24.75 10.96 -2.48
CA VAL A 37 23.41 10.80 -1.88
C VAL A 37 23.49 10.37 -0.42
N LEU A 38 24.39 9.42 -0.12
CA LEU A 38 24.60 8.96 1.26
C LEU A 38 25.22 10.06 2.13
N ASP A 39 26.13 10.84 1.58
CA ASP A 39 26.81 11.92 2.31
C ASP A 39 25.84 13.08 2.60
N GLU A 40 25.00 13.50 1.63
CA GLU A 40 23.96 14.51 1.81
C GLU A 40 22.95 14.04 2.87
N ALA A 41 22.48 12.80 2.80
CA ALA A 41 21.52 12.24 3.76
C ALA A 41 22.09 12.19 5.19
N ARG A 42 23.36 11.79 5.35
CA ARG A 42 24.02 11.79 6.66
C ARG A 42 24.22 13.20 7.19
N ALA A 43 24.62 14.14 6.33
CA ALA A 43 24.80 15.53 6.73
C ALA A 43 23.48 16.14 7.22
N ALA A 44 22.39 15.97 6.49
CA ALA A 44 21.06 16.41 6.90
C ALA A 44 20.62 15.78 8.21
N ALA A 45 20.80 14.46 8.39
CA ALA A 45 20.47 13.77 9.63
C ALA A 45 21.31 14.29 10.82
N GLN A 46 22.59 14.53 10.64
CA GLN A 46 23.46 15.03 11.71
C GLN A 46 23.19 16.49 12.07
N GLU A 47 22.90 17.31 11.07
CA GLU A 47 22.61 18.74 11.28
C GLU A 47 21.28 18.95 11.99
N LEU A 48 20.23 18.24 11.54
CA LEU A 48 18.85 18.48 11.98
C LEU A 48 18.44 17.63 13.18
N ALA A 49 19.09 16.48 13.37
CA ALA A 49 18.86 15.57 14.49
C ALA A 49 20.20 15.06 15.06
N PRO A 50 21.04 15.94 15.66
CA PRO A 50 22.34 15.57 16.17
C PRO A 50 22.21 14.51 17.27
N GLY A 51 23.00 13.42 17.13
CA GLY A 51 22.92 12.27 18.05
C GLY A 51 21.61 11.46 17.95
N GLY A 52 20.84 11.67 16.87
CA GLY A 52 19.55 11.00 16.62
C GLY A 52 18.36 11.70 17.27
N ALA A 53 18.56 12.83 17.97
CA ALA A 53 17.49 13.63 18.56
C ALA A 53 17.25 14.91 17.77
N TRP A 54 15.96 15.25 17.54
CA TRP A 54 15.58 16.51 16.89
C TRP A 54 16.05 17.73 17.69
N ASP A 55 16.60 18.73 17.00
CA ASP A 55 17.00 20.00 17.64
C ASP A 55 15.79 20.91 17.83
N THR A 56 15.21 20.88 19.02
CA THR A 56 14.01 21.66 19.39
C THR A 56 14.21 23.18 19.32
N ARG A 57 15.45 23.68 19.24
CA ARG A 57 15.72 25.11 19.05
C ARG A 57 15.25 25.59 17.66
N ARG A 58 15.05 24.67 16.72
CA ARG A 58 14.56 24.96 15.36
C ARG A 58 13.03 25.10 15.30
N ASP A 59 12.28 24.61 16.31
CA ASP A 59 10.81 24.56 16.28
C ASP A 59 10.19 25.93 16.01
N ALA A 60 10.63 26.94 16.75
CA ALA A 60 10.11 28.31 16.58
C ALA A 60 10.55 28.96 15.26
N ALA A 61 11.78 28.68 14.79
CA ALA A 61 12.30 29.24 13.53
C ALA A 61 11.59 28.64 12.33
N ASP A 62 11.25 27.35 12.39
CA ASP A 62 10.57 26.59 11.32
C ASP A 62 9.03 26.70 11.42
N GLY A 63 8.49 27.41 12.43
CA GLY A 63 7.06 27.56 12.66
C GLY A 63 6.36 26.25 13.03
N ARG A 64 7.08 25.31 13.64
CA ARG A 64 6.55 24.01 14.08
C ARG A 64 5.79 24.16 15.39
N GLN A 65 4.65 23.50 15.49
CA GLN A 65 3.87 23.41 16.72
C GLN A 65 4.36 22.24 17.58
N ASP A 66 4.41 22.45 18.90
CA ASP A 66 4.75 21.37 19.85
C ASP A 66 3.52 20.51 20.13
N HIS A 67 3.57 19.25 19.71
CA HIS A 67 2.55 18.23 19.95
C HIS A 67 3.16 16.95 20.55
N ARG A 68 4.23 17.10 21.33
CA ARG A 68 4.89 15.98 22.03
C ARG A 68 4.07 15.42 23.19
N ASP A 69 3.07 16.15 23.64
CA ASP A 69 2.09 15.73 24.65
C ASP A 69 1.08 14.71 24.10
N VAL A 70 0.82 14.70 22.79
CA VAL A 70 -0.11 13.76 22.16
C VAL A 70 0.45 12.34 22.26
N GLU A 71 -0.37 11.41 22.75
CA GLU A 71 0.00 10.00 22.95
C GLU A 71 -0.11 9.21 21.64
N LEU A 72 0.72 9.58 20.66
CA LEU A 72 0.80 8.93 19.38
C LEU A 72 1.43 7.53 19.49
N VAL A 73 0.93 6.58 18.72
CA VAL A 73 1.52 5.24 18.56
C VAL A 73 1.66 4.90 17.07
N THR A 74 2.70 4.16 16.72
CA THR A 74 2.82 3.58 15.37
C THR A 74 2.31 2.15 15.38
N ILE A 75 1.67 1.70 14.27
CA ILE A 75 1.13 0.35 14.12
C ILE A 75 1.61 -0.18 12.76
N ASP A 76 2.59 -1.06 12.75
CA ASP A 76 3.33 -1.47 11.57
C ASP A 76 3.60 -3.00 11.57
N PRO A 77 4.02 -3.58 10.44
CA PRO A 77 4.50 -4.95 10.41
C PRO A 77 5.69 -5.18 11.35
N PRO A 78 5.88 -6.40 11.88
CA PRO A 78 7.01 -6.72 12.75
C PRO A 78 8.36 -6.33 12.12
N GLY A 79 9.24 -5.68 12.89
CA GLY A 79 10.59 -5.30 12.46
C GLY A 79 10.67 -4.07 11.53
N SER A 80 9.57 -3.36 11.29
CA SER A 80 9.58 -2.09 10.54
C SER A 80 10.39 -1.04 11.30
N LEU A 81 11.26 -0.33 10.58
CA LEU A 81 12.06 0.80 11.08
C LEU A 81 11.73 2.11 10.35
N ASP A 82 11.13 2.05 9.18
CA ASP A 82 10.65 3.15 8.37
C ASP A 82 9.21 3.50 8.74
N LEU A 83 9.04 4.10 9.94
CA LEU A 83 7.74 4.41 10.51
C LEU A 83 7.23 5.73 9.96
N ASP A 84 6.39 5.64 8.93
CA ASP A 84 5.81 6.76 8.21
C ASP A 84 4.77 7.51 9.06
N GLN A 85 4.06 6.81 9.95
CA GLN A 85 2.77 7.24 10.50
C GLN A 85 2.66 6.93 11.99
N ALA A 86 2.11 7.88 12.75
CA ALA A 86 1.70 7.64 14.12
C ALA A 86 0.29 8.21 14.37
N VAL A 87 -0.55 7.48 15.08
CA VAL A 87 -1.97 7.78 15.26
C VAL A 87 -2.33 7.96 16.73
N HIS A 88 -3.26 8.87 16.97
CA HIS A 88 -3.98 9.03 18.24
C HIS A 88 -5.44 9.37 17.93
N VAL A 89 -6.37 8.70 18.59
CA VAL A 89 -7.80 8.96 18.51
C VAL A 89 -8.33 9.31 19.88
N ALA A 90 -9.11 10.36 19.97
CA ALA A 90 -9.76 10.79 21.21
C ALA A 90 -11.24 11.09 20.95
N SER A 91 -12.08 10.94 21.99
CA SER A 91 -13.47 11.42 21.99
C SER A 91 -13.52 12.94 21.99
N SER A 92 -14.50 13.52 21.32
CA SER A 92 -14.71 14.97 21.26
C SER A 92 -16.20 15.28 21.13
N GLY A 93 -16.83 15.72 22.19
CA GLY A 93 -18.30 15.85 22.26
C GLY A 93 -18.98 14.50 22.04
N ASP A 94 -19.83 14.42 21.04
CA ASP A 94 -20.50 13.19 20.59
C ASP A 94 -19.78 12.47 19.45
N GLY A 95 -18.63 13.01 19.00
CA GLY A 95 -17.82 12.48 17.92
C GLY A 95 -16.37 12.21 18.33
N TYR A 96 -15.46 12.33 17.38
CA TYR A 96 -14.05 11.94 17.53
C TYR A 96 -13.10 12.97 16.96
N VAL A 97 -11.88 13.01 17.49
CA VAL A 97 -10.73 13.69 16.87
C VAL A 97 -9.65 12.67 16.58
N VAL A 98 -9.28 12.56 15.30
CA VAL A 98 -8.14 11.79 14.84
C VAL A 98 -6.94 12.72 14.67
N ARG A 99 -5.84 12.43 15.37
CA ARG A 99 -4.54 13.05 15.16
C ARG A 99 -3.62 12.04 14.48
N TYR A 100 -3.15 12.40 13.29
CA TYR A 100 -2.35 11.52 12.46
C TYR A 100 -1.07 12.23 12.05
N ALA A 101 0.04 11.85 12.66
CA ALA A 101 1.35 12.40 12.38
C ALA A 101 2.02 11.61 11.25
N ILE A 102 2.50 12.31 10.24
CA ILE A 102 3.23 11.75 9.10
C ILE A 102 4.65 12.26 9.13
N ALA A 103 5.64 11.42 8.90
CA ALA A 103 7.06 11.80 8.86
C ALA A 103 7.30 13.00 7.93
N ASP A 104 7.86 14.08 8.43
CA ASP A 104 8.14 15.30 7.63
C ASP A 104 9.49 15.18 6.91
N LEU A 105 9.50 14.39 5.86
CA LEU A 105 10.70 14.10 5.08
C LEU A 105 11.21 15.34 4.31
N ALA A 106 10.33 16.28 3.94
CA ALA A 106 10.73 17.50 3.26
C ALA A 106 11.69 18.35 4.07
N THR A 107 11.71 18.18 5.39
CA THR A 107 12.68 18.82 6.30
C THR A 107 14.12 18.37 6.02
N PHE A 108 14.33 17.13 5.62
CA PHE A 108 15.63 16.51 5.44
C PHE A 108 16.12 16.47 3.99
N VAL A 109 15.23 16.64 3.03
CA VAL A 109 15.52 16.50 1.60
C VAL A 109 15.42 17.86 0.91
N ALA A 110 16.56 18.45 0.62
CA ALA A 110 16.64 19.74 -0.09
C ALA A 110 16.19 19.57 -1.55
N PRO A 111 15.28 20.44 -2.06
CA PRO A 111 14.88 20.43 -3.47
C PRO A 111 16.11 20.57 -4.39
N GLY A 112 16.22 19.72 -5.41
CA GLY A 112 17.34 19.68 -6.35
C GLY A 112 18.64 19.12 -5.80
N GLY A 113 18.69 18.68 -4.52
CA GLY A 113 19.84 18.00 -3.91
C GLY A 113 20.12 16.61 -4.49
N ALA A 114 21.19 15.97 -4.05
CA ALA A 114 21.54 14.63 -4.51
C ALA A 114 20.49 13.59 -4.10
N VAL A 115 19.98 13.67 -2.87
CA VAL A 115 18.89 12.82 -2.37
C VAL A 115 17.63 13.04 -3.21
N ASP A 116 17.26 14.30 -3.47
CA ASP A 116 16.06 14.63 -4.24
C ASP A 116 16.10 14.04 -5.66
N ARG A 117 17.23 14.22 -6.36
CA ARG A 117 17.41 13.63 -7.69
C ARG A 117 17.32 12.09 -7.68
N GLU A 118 17.90 11.46 -6.67
CA GLU A 118 17.90 9.99 -6.57
C GLU A 118 16.50 9.44 -6.27
N VAL A 119 15.72 10.07 -5.40
CA VAL A 119 14.35 9.61 -5.09
C VAL A 119 13.41 9.80 -6.29
N HIS A 120 13.64 10.79 -7.14
CA HIS A 120 12.94 10.92 -8.43
C HIS A 120 13.24 9.76 -9.39
N ARG A 121 14.46 9.22 -9.37
CA ARG A 121 14.81 8.03 -10.16
C ARG A 121 14.18 6.76 -9.62
N ARG A 122 14.03 6.63 -8.29
CA ARG A 122 13.47 5.45 -7.62
C ARG A 122 11.93 5.46 -7.60
N GLY A 123 11.32 6.60 -7.32
CA GLY A 123 9.88 6.82 -7.22
C GLY A 123 9.20 6.17 -6.02
N ALA A 124 9.61 4.96 -5.64
CA ALA A 124 9.06 4.24 -4.48
C ALA A 124 10.04 3.22 -3.91
N THR A 125 9.84 2.82 -2.66
CA THR A 125 10.48 1.63 -2.08
C THR A 125 9.94 0.38 -2.76
N VAL A 126 10.83 -0.55 -3.16
CA VAL A 126 10.48 -1.86 -3.69
C VAL A 126 10.80 -2.92 -2.64
N TYR A 127 9.78 -3.69 -2.26
CA TYR A 127 9.90 -4.72 -1.22
C TYR A 127 10.15 -6.08 -1.86
N GLY A 128 11.14 -6.80 -1.36
CA GLY A 128 11.42 -8.18 -1.70
C GLY A 128 11.32 -9.10 -0.49
N PRO A 129 11.29 -10.41 -0.71
CA PRO A 129 11.15 -11.37 0.38
C PRO A 129 12.40 -11.46 1.27
N ASP A 130 13.57 -11.13 0.75
CA ASP A 130 14.87 -11.18 1.43
C ASP A 130 15.37 -9.80 1.86
N THR A 131 15.13 -8.78 1.05
CA THR A 131 15.56 -7.40 1.32
C THR A 131 14.70 -6.41 0.53
N ARG A 132 14.73 -5.14 0.93
CA ARG A 132 14.07 -4.04 0.24
C ARG A 132 15.07 -3.16 -0.52
N THR A 133 14.60 -2.51 -1.58
CA THR A 133 15.28 -1.41 -2.25
C THR A 133 14.61 -0.12 -1.79
N PRO A 134 15.15 0.62 -0.81
CA PRO A 134 14.47 1.76 -0.20
C PRO A 134 14.46 2.97 -1.13
N LEU A 135 13.44 3.81 -0.99
CA LEU A 135 13.34 5.09 -1.68
C LEU A 135 14.38 6.08 -1.19
N HIS A 136 14.57 6.17 0.12
CA HIS A 136 15.52 7.07 0.78
C HIS A 136 16.65 6.32 1.49
N PRO A 137 17.83 6.95 1.66
CA PRO A 137 18.88 6.38 2.49
C PRO A 137 18.40 6.04 3.90
N PRO A 138 18.84 4.89 4.48
CA PRO A 138 18.39 4.45 5.82
C PRO A 138 18.67 5.48 6.93
N ALA A 139 19.70 6.31 6.80
CA ALA A 139 19.96 7.40 7.75
C ALA A 139 18.76 8.36 7.90
N LEU A 140 17.96 8.52 6.85
CA LEU A 140 16.72 9.28 6.88
C LEU A 140 15.51 8.37 7.16
N SER A 141 15.24 7.39 6.30
CA SER A 141 14.00 6.62 6.36
C SER A 141 13.86 5.68 7.55
N GLU A 142 14.95 5.23 8.15
CA GLU A 142 14.99 4.36 9.33
C GLU A 142 15.56 5.06 10.56
N GLY A 143 16.01 6.31 10.39
CA GLY A 143 16.67 7.13 11.40
C GLY A 143 15.96 8.45 11.64
N ALA A 144 16.53 9.53 11.10
CA ALA A 144 16.17 10.91 11.48
C ALA A 144 14.72 11.29 11.16
N ALA A 145 14.14 10.80 10.06
CA ALA A 145 12.77 11.10 9.66
C ALA A 145 11.74 10.07 10.17
N SER A 146 12.16 8.86 10.57
CA SER A 146 11.25 7.83 11.07
C SER A 146 10.66 8.20 12.43
N LEU A 147 9.35 7.97 12.60
CA LEU A 147 8.63 8.26 13.85
C LEU A 147 8.90 7.22 14.96
N LEU A 148 10.20 6.96 15.23
CA LEU A 148 10.66 6.00 16.21
C LEU A 148 10.17 6.35 17.63
N PRO A 149 9.81 5.35 18.45
CA PRO A 149 9.23 5.58 19.77
C PRO A 149 10.22 6.25 20.73
N GLY A 150 9.70 7.14 21.57
CA GLY A 150 10.46 7.86 22.61
C GLY A 150 11.36 8.97 22.09
N GLN A 151 11.33 9.27 20.77
CA GLN A 151 12.17 10.27 20.14
C GLN A 151 11.34 11.44 19.60
N ASP A 152 11.86 12.66 19.77
CA ASP A 152 11.27 13.85 19.15
C ASP A 152 11.54 13.83 17.66
N ARG A 153 10.48 14.02 16.85
CA ARG A 153 10.56 13.96 15.39
C ARG A 153 9.75 15.08 14.74
N PRO A 154 10.29 15.69 13.68
CA PRO A 154 9.49 16.57 12.83
C PRO A 154 8.46 15.73 12.10
N ALA A 155 7.22 16.21 12.13
CA ALA A 155 6.09 15.56 11.50
C ALA A 155 5.15 16.58 10.86
N VAL A 156 4.34 16.11 9.93
CA VAL A 156 3.15 16.81 9.45
C VAL A 156 1.96 16.20 10.21
N LEU A 157 1.35 16.99 11.07
CA LEU A 157 0.24 16.56 11.91
C LEU A 157 -1.09 16.95 11.29
N TRP A 158 -1.88 15.94 10.93
CA TRP A 158 -3.27 16.06 10.52
C TRP A 158 -4.16 15.95 11.75
N THR A 159 -5.09 16.91 11.91
CA THR A 159 -6.12 16.85 12.94
C THR A 159 -7.46 16.87 12.25
N ILE A 160 -8.21 15.77 12.35
CA ILE A 160 -9.47 15.55 11.65
C ILE A 160 -10.57 15.31 12.66
N GLY A 161 -11.58 16.18 12.69
CA GLY A 161 -12.79 16.02 13.48
C GLY A 161 -13.80 15.17 12.74
N LEU A 162 -14.44 14.26 13.48
CA LEU A 162 -15.52 13.39 12.99
C LEU A 162 -16.74 13.54 13.89
N ASP A 163 -17.93 13.43 13.32
CA ASP A 163 -19.16 13.28 14.09
C ASP A 163 -19.35 11.84 14.59
N SER A 164 -20.45 11.58 15.30
CA SER A 164 -20.81 10.26 15.83
C SER A 164 -21.07 9.20 14.74
N HIS A 165 -21.24 9.61 13.50
CA HIS A 165 -21.41 8.73 12.33
C HIS A 165 -20.12 8.55 11.53
N GLY A 166 -19.02 9.15 11.98
CA GLY A 166 -17.73 9.11 11.30
C GLY A 166 -17.62 10.03 10.08
N GLU A 167 -18.52 11.02 9.88
CA GLU A 167 -18.40 12.02 8.83
C GLU A 167 -17.42 13.13 9.23
N ILE A 168 -16.71 13.67 8.25
CA ILE A 168 -15.70 14.71 8.47
C ILE A 168 -16.36 16.04 8.77
N THR A 169 -16.13 16.59 9.97
CA THR A 169 -16.65 17.88 10.42
C THR A 169 -15.62 19.00 10.30
N SER A 170 -14.35 18.68 10.47
CA SER A 170 -13.23 19.63 10.36
C SER A 170 -11.95 18.92 9.98
N ALA A 171 -11.01 19.67 9.39
CA ALA A 171 -9.69 19.17 9.12
C ALA A 171 -8.67 20.32 9.14
N SER A 172 -7.49 20.03 9.69
CA SER A 172 -6.34 20.94 9.64
C SER A 172 -5.05 20.13 9.48
N VAL A 173 -4.02 20.80 8.96
CA VAL A 173 -2.69 20.21 8.79
C VAL A 173 -1.63 21.25 9.12
N VAL A 174 -0.64 20.86 9.94
CA VAL A 174 0.45 21.75 10.36
C VAL A 174 1.78 21.00 10.44
N ARG A 175 2.89 21.72 10.33
CA ARG A 175 4.17 21.19 10.75
C ARG A 175 4.25 21.15 12.26
N ALA A 176 4.70 20.04 12.81
CA ALA A 176 4.77 19.80 14.25
C ALA A 176 6.06 19.11 14.65
N VAL A 177 6.34 19.15 15.95
CA VAL A 177 7.24 18.20 16.60
C VAL A 177 6.37 17.26 17.44
N VAL A 178 6.59 15.96 17.25
CA VAL A 178 5.81 14.91 17.92
C VAL A 178 6.76 13.91 18.57
N ARG A 179 6.19 13.10 19.50
CA ARG A 179 6.89 11.98 20.12
C ARG A 179 5.95 10.77 20.13
N SER A 180 6.23 9.77 19.30
CA SER A 180 5.55 8.48 19.38
C SER A 180 5.86 7.80 20.71
N ARG A 181 4.85 7.24 21.38
CA ARG A 181 4.99 6.59 22.68
C ARG A 181 5.41 5.13 22.53
N GLN A 182 4.89 4.46 21.51
CA GLN A 182 5.07 3.03 21.34
C GLN A 182 5.01 2.65 19.84
N ARG A 183 5.77 1.63 19.48
CA ARG A 183 5.62 0.92 18.22
C ARG A 183 4.91 -0.40 18.49
N LEU A 184 3.71 -0.56 17.95
CA LEU A 184 2.93 -1.78 17.98
C LEU A 184 3.05 -2.53 16.66
N THR A 185 3.05 -3.83 16.73
CA THR A 185 2.74 -4.67 15.56
C THR A 185 1.23 -4.82 15.43
N TYR A 186 0.74 -5.15 14.23
CA TYR A 186 -0.69 -5.43 14.03
C TYR A 186 -1.19 -6.57 14.94
N GLY A 187 -0.34 -7.60 15.17
CA GLY A 187 -0.68 -8.71 16.06
C GLY A 187 -0.82 -8.27 17.53
N GLU A 188 0.11 -7.45 18.04
CA GLU A 188 0.04 -6.91 19.40
C GLU A 188 -1.17 -6.00 19.58
N ALA A 189 -1.44 -5.11 18.63
CA ALA A 189 -2.60 -4.23 18.65
C ALA A 189 -3.92 -5.03 18.63
N GLN A 190 -4.02 -6.05 17.77
CA GLN A 190 -5.21 -6.90 17.70
C GLN A 190 -5.41 -7.69 19.00
N SER A 191 -4.34 -8.32 19.53
CA SER A 191 -4.43 -9.09 20.79
C SER A 191 -4.88 -8.21 21.95
N ALA A 192 -4.34 -6.98 22.07
CA ALA A 192 -4.75 -6.07 23.14
C ALA A 192 -6.24 -5.69 23.04
N LEU A 193 -6.77 -5.53 21.80
CA LEU A 193 -8.19 -5.26 21.57
C LEU A 193 -9.06 -6.48 21.89
N ASP A 194 -8.63 -7.68 21.51
CA ASP A 194 -9.37 -8.92 21.74
C ASP A 194 -9.41 -9.29 23.23
N ASP A 195 -8.33 -9.03 23.96
CA ASP A 195 -8.19 -9.29 25.40
C ASP A 195 -8.80 -8.17 26.28
N GLY A 196 -9.27 -7.07 25.67
CA GLY A 196 -9.83 -5.91 26.38
C GLY A 196 -8.79 -5.11 27.18
N THR A 197 -7.49 -5.25 26.89
CA THR A 197 -6.37 -4.55 27.54
C THR A 197 -5.88 -3.33 26.74
N ALA A 198 -6.46 -3.08 25.57
CA ALA A 198 -6.08 -1.97 24.72
C ALA A 198 -6.31 -0.61 25.44
N PRO A 199 -5.37 0.36 25.35
CA PRO A 199 -5.61 1.71 25.82
C PRO A 199 -6.72 2.39 25.04
N GLU A 200 -7.39 3.38 25.66
CA GLU A 200 -8.54 4.07 25.07
C GLU A 200 -8.31 4.55 23.61
N PRO A 201 -7.18 5.21 23.25
CA PRO A 201 -6.95 5.63 21.87
C PRO A 201 -6.97 4.49 20.87
N LEU A 202 -6.55 3.29 21.25
CA LEU A 202 -6.56 2.11 20.38
C LEU A 202 -7.97 1.50 20.27
N GLN A 203 -8.77 1.54 21.36
CA GLN A 203 -10.19 1.17 21.31
C GLN A 203 -10.96 2.11 20.39
N LEU A 204 -10.76 3.43 20.52
CA LEU A 204 -11.38 4.45 19.69
C LEU A 204 -10.94 4.35 18.21
N LEU A 205 -9.69 3.91 17.96
CA LEU A 205 -9.25 3.60 16.58
C LEU A 205 -10.12 2.50 15.96
N ALA A 206 -10.46 1.47 16.72
CA ALA A 206 -11.35 0.40 16.24
C ALA A 206 -12.77 0.93 15.97
N ASP A 207 -13.30 1.80 16.84
CA ASP A 207 -14.64 2.39 16.66
C ASP A 207 -14.68 3.29 15.42
N VAL A 208 -13.75 4.23 15.30
CA VAL A 208 -13.60 5.10 14.12
C VAL A 208 -13.37 4.26 12.86
N GLY A 209 -12.53 3.22 12.93
CA GLY A 209 -12.27 2.33 11.82
C GLY A 209 -13.54 1.66 11.30
N ARG A 210 -14.41 1.16 12.18
CA ARG A 210 -15.73 0.55 11.82
C ARG A 210 -16.65 1.59 11.17
N LEU A 211 -16.79 2.77 11.79
CA LEU A 211 -17.60 3.87 11.23
C LEU A 211 -17.12 4.26 9.83
N ARG A 212 -15.80 4.37 9.63
CA ARG A 212 -15.23 4.72 8.32
C ARG A 212 -15.41 3.61 7.28
N GLN A 213 -15.37 2.34 7.66
CA GLN A 213 -15.72 1.22 6.78
C GLN A 213 -17.21 1.25 6.39
N GLU A 214 -18.10 1.65 7.29
CA GLU A 214 -19.51 1.87 6.97
C GLU A 214 -19.69 3.02 5.97
N ARG A 215 -19.00 4.14 6.17
CA ARG A 215 -19.00 5.26 5.20
C ARG A 215 -18.42 4.86 3.84
N GLU A 216 -17.36 4.04 3.81
CA GLU A 216 -16.81 3.50 2.57
C GLU A 216 -17.87 2.70 1.81
N ARG A 217 -18.55 1.78 2.48
CA ARG A 217 -19.64 1.00 1.88
C ARG A 217 -20.82 1.89 1.43
N ALA A 218 -21.23 2.84 2.26
CA ALA A 218 -22.35 3.74 1.96
C ALA A 218 -22.12 4.61 0.71
N ARG A 219 -20.86 4.97 0.41
CA ARG A 219 -20.53 5.71 -0.82
C ARG A 219 -20.20 4.82 -2.02
N GLY A 220 -20.31 3.48 -1.89
CA GLY A 220 -20.02 2.50 -2.95
C GLY A 220 -18.54 2.13 -3.07
N GLY A 221 -17.75 2.35 -2.02
CA GLY A 221 -16.36 1.89 -1.97
C GLY A 221 -16.26 0.37 -1.83
N VAL A 222 -15.16 -0.20 -2.32
CA VAL A 222 -14.94 -1.64 -2.36
C VAL A 222 -13.57 -1.99 -1.80
N SER A 223 -13.57 -2.74 -0.72
CA SER A 223 -12.39 -3.44 -0.20
C SER A 223 -12.54 -4.94 -0.49
N LEU A 224 -11.57 -5.52 -1.21
CA LEU A 224 -11.57 -6.95 -1.50
C LEU A 224 -10.91 -7.71 -0.35
N ASP A 225 -11.61 -8.68 0.25
CA ASP A 225 -11.03 -9.65 1.18
C ASP A 225 -10.40 -10.82 0.40
N VAL A 226 -9.28 -10.54 -0.26
CA VAL A 226 -8.49 -11.56 -0.95
C VAL A 226 -7.33 -11.95 -0.03
N PRO A 227 -7.22 -13.24 0.37
CA PRO A 227 -6.10 -13.68 1.18
C PRO A 227 -4.75 -13.38 0.51
N GLU A 228 -3.83 -12.80 1.27
CA GLU A 228 -2.47 -12.51 0.79
C GLU A 228 -1.58 -13.73 0.94
N GLN A 229 -0.74 -14.01 -0.07
CA GLN A 229 0.32 -15.01 0.09
C GLN A 229 1.44 -14.41 0.94
N GLU A 230 1.78 -15.09 2.02
CA GLU A 230 2.89 -14.72 2.90
C GLU A 230 3.92 -15.85 2.93
N VAL A 231 5.20 -15.49 2.84
CA VAL A 231 6.30 -16.44 3.05
C VAL A 231 6.56 -16.53 4.54
N VAL A 232 6.36 -17.73 5.11
CA VAL A 232 6.53 -17.99 6.54
C VAL A 232 7.73 -18.89 6.79
N PRO A 233 8.58 -18.56 7.80
CA PRO A 233 9.66 -19.47 8.23
C PRO A 233 9.07 -20.67 8.95
N ARG A 234 9.65 -21.86 8.73
CA ARG A 234 9.30 -23.11 9.41
C ARG A 234 10.34 -23.48 10.46
N ALA A 235 9.94 -24.32 11.42
CA ALA A 235 10.80 -24.74 12.52
C ALA A 235 12.06 -25.51 12.08
N ASP A 236 12.02 -26.15 10.92
CA ASP A 236 13.16 -26.88 10.31
C ASP A 236 14.13 -25.95 9.54
N GLY A 237 13.90 -24.64 9.59
CA GLY A 237 14.70 -23.64 8.88
C GLY A 237 14.34 -23.50 7.40
N SER A 238 13.36 -24.23 6.89
CA SER A 238 12.79 -24.03 5.56
C SER A 238 11.80 -22.87 5.56
N PHE A 239 11.28 -22.53 4.39
CA PHE A 239 10.22 -21.54 4.25
C PHE A 239 8.97 -22.18 3.64
N GLY A 240 7.82 -21.59 3.94
CA GLY A 240 6.53 -21.98 3.39
C GLY A 240 5.82 -20.79 2.80
N LEU A 241 4.77 -21.05 2.03
CA LEU A 241 3.78 -20.06 1.61
C LEU A 241 2.47 -20.38 2.30
N GLU A 242 1.88 -19.35 2.90
CA GLU A 242 0.56 -19.43 3.52
C GLU A 242 -0.32 -18.30 3.04
N PHE A 243 -1.65 -18.52 3.03
CA PHE A 243 -2.60 -17.44 2.81
C PHE A 243 -2.91 -16.78 4.15
N ARG A 244 -2.41 -15.56 4.34
CA ARG A 244 -2.70 -14.72 5.50
C ARG A 244 -3.98 -13.91 5.28
N ARG A 245 -4.79 -13.81 6.30
CA ARG A 245 -5.90 -12.85 6.36
C ARG A 245 -5.46 -11.57 7.04
N THR A 246 -5.93 -10.46 6.51
CA THR A 246 -5.78 -9.15 7.13
C THR A 246 -6.51 -9.14 8.49
N LEU A 247 -5.82 -8.73 9.54
CA LEU A 247 -6.43 -8.55 10.86
C LEU A 247 -7.39 -7.36 10.84
N PRO A 248 -8.47 -7.38 11.64
CA PRO A 248 -9.39 -6.24 11.71
C PRO A 248 -8.70 -4.90 11.97
N VAL A 249 -7.72 -4.84 12.88
CA VAL A 249 -6.95 -3.64 13.19
C VAL A 249 -6.19 -3.07 11.98
N GLU A 250 -5.71 -3.92 11.08
CA GLU A 250 -5.07 -3.46 9.83
C GLU A 250 -6.06 -2.69 8.95
N GLY A 251 -7.30 -3.23 8.84
CA GLY A 251 -8.38 -2.56 8.12
C GLY A 251 -8.76 -1.22 8.76
N TRP A 252 -8.84 -1.15 10.09
CA TRP A 252 -9.15 0.09 10.80
C TRP A 252 -8.03 1.12 10.67
N ASN A 253 -6.76 0.71 10.80
CA ASN A 253 -5.62 1.59 10.58
C ASN A 253 -5.55 2.10 9.13
N ALA A 254 -5.88 1.24 8.15
CA ALA A 254 -5.98 1.65 6.74
C ALA A 254 -7.06 2.71 6.52
N GLN A 255 -8.19 2.66 7.26
CA GLN A 255 -9.24 3.68 7.18
C GLN A 255 -8.77 5.06 7.63
N ILE A 256 -7.82 5.16 8.57
CA ILE A 256 -7.23 6.45 8.97
C ILE A 256 -6.40 7.04 7.83
N SER A 257 -5.60 6.21 7.15
CA SER A 257 -4.86 6.64 5.96
C SER A 257 -5.79 7.06 4.81
N LEU A 258 -6.89 6.32 4.58
CA LEU A 258 -7.90 6.66 3.58
C LEU A 258 -8.61 7.98 3.91
N LEU A 259 -9.00 8.15 5.17
CA LEU A 259 -9.59 9.39 5.69
C LEU A 259 -8.68 10.59 5.40
N THR A 260 -7.40 10.49 5.76
CA THR A 260 -6.41 11.55 5.57
C THR A 260 -6.20 11.86 4.09
N GLY A 261 -6.13 10.84 3.23
CA GLY A 261 -5.98 11.03 1.78
C GLY A 261 -7.23 11.65 1.11
N ILE A 262 -8.43 11.39 1.62
CA ILE A 262 -9.67 12.06 1.18
C ILE A 262 -9.63 13.55 1.57
N VAL A 263 -9.24 13.86 2.79
CA VAL A 263 -9.07 15.25 3.25
C VAL A 263 -8.02 15.98 2.42
N ALA A 264 -6.88 15.35 2.15
CA ALA A 264 -5.82 15.93 1.33
C ALA A 264 -6.28 16.22 -0.10
N ALA A 265 -7.01 15.32 -0.72
CA ALA A 265 -7.59 15.53 -2.04
C ALA A 265 -8.55 16.73 -2.07
N ARG A 266 -9.39 16.88 -1.03
CA ARG A 266 -10.28 18.04 -0.86
C ARG A 266 -9.51 19.35 -0.74
N MET A 267 -8.47 19.40 0.12
CA MET A 267 -7.62 20.58 0.28
C MET A 267 -6.92 20.99 -1.04
N MET A 268 -6.40 20.02 -1.79
CA MET A 268 -5.77 20.29 -3.09
C MET A 268 -6.80 20.78 -4.13
N ARG A 269 -8.03 20.25 -4.13
CA ARG A 269 -9.11 20.76 -4.97
C ARG A 269 -9.43 22.23 -4.63
N GLU A 270 -9.51 22.57 -3.35
CA GLU A 270 -9.75 23.94 -2.86
C GLU A 270 -8.57 24.86 -3.21
N ALA A 271 -7.35 24.36 -3.17
CA ALA A 271 -6.14 25.08 -3.60
C ALA A 271 -6.07 25.30 -5.13
N GLY A 272 -6.85 24.56 -5.92
CA GLY A 272 -6.82 24.62 -7.39
C GLY A 272 -5.61 23.97 -8.04
N VAL A 273 -4.72 23.33 -7.27
CA VAL A 273 -3.51 22.64 -7.72
C VAL A 273 -3.26 21.40 -6.87
N GLY A 274 -2.79 20.32 -7.50
CA GLY A 274 -2.54 19.08 -6.75
C GLY A 274 -2.21 17.88 -7.59
N ILE A 275 -2.14 16.74 -6.91
CA ILE A 275 -1.96 15.43 -7.52
C ILE A 275 -2.86 14.39 -6.83
N LEU A 276 -3.77 13.81 -7.58
CA LEU A 276 -4.71 12.80 -7.10
C LEU A 276 -4.27 11.40 -7.49
N ARG A 277 -4.56 10.44 -6.64
CA ARG A 277 -4.50 9.01 -6.97
C ARG A 277 -5.83 8.62 -7.60
N THR A 278 -5.81 8.17 -8.84
CA THR A 278 -7.00 7.84 -9.61
C THR A 278 -7.12 6.35 -9.87
N LEU A 279 -8.35 5.87 -9.97
CA LEU A 279 -8.70 4.57 -10.52
C LEU A 279 -9.97 4.76 -11.34
N PRO A 280 -9.96 4.45 -12.65
CA PRO A 280 -11.17 4.56 -13.46
C PRO A 280 -12.24 3.60 -12.97
N ALA A 281 -13.50 3.91 -13.29
CA ALA A 281 -14.60 2.96 -13.10
C ALA A 281 -14.33 1.68 -13.88
N ALA A 282 -14.86 0.56 -13.37
CA ALA A 282 -14.73 -0.73 -14.05
C ALA A 282 -15.32 -0.68 -15.47
N ASP A 283 -14.61 -1.28 -16.45
CA ASP A 283 -15.16 -1.42 -17.81
C ASP A 283 -16.46 -2.24 -17.74
N PRO A 284 -17.58 -1.78 -18.33
CA PRO A 284 -18.82 -2.53 -18.38
C PRO A 284 -18.67 -3.95 -18.96
N ARG A 285 -17.68 -4.15 -19.86
CA ARG A 285 -17.35 -5.47 -20.41
C ARG A 285 -16.78 -6.42 -19.35
N ASP A 286 -15.92 -5.89 -18.46
CA ASP A 286 -15.37 -6.66 -17.36
C ASP A 286 -16.47 -7.02 -16.34
N VAL A 287 -17.37 -6.10 -16.02
CA VAL A 287 -18.53 -6.37 -15.17
C VAL A 287 -19.43 -7.43 -15.80
N ALA A 288 -19.73 -7.35 -17.11
CA ALA A 288 -20.54 -8.35 -17.81
C ALA A 288 -19.83 -9.72 -17.85
N ARG A 289 -18.51 -9.78 -18.00
CA ARG A 289 -17.72 -11.01 -17.87
C ARG A 289 -17.85 -11.59 -16.47
N LEU A 290 -17.70 -10.76 -15.45
CA LEU A 290 -17.83 -11.19 -14.06
C LEU A 290 -19.23 -11.73 -13.73
N ARG A 291 -20.29 -11.17 -14.29
CA ARG A 291 -21.66 -11.72 -14.15
C ARG A 291 -21.80 -13.12 -14.72
N ARG A 292 -21.16 -13.40 -15.87
CA ARG A 292 -21.12 -14.76 -16.43
C ARG A 292 -20.32 -15.71 -15.54
N THR A 293 -19.17 -15.26 -15.01
CA THR A 293 -18.36 -16.02 -14.05
C THR A 293 -19.15 -16.34 -12.77
N ALA A 294 -19.91 -15.38 -12.24
CA ALA A 294 -20.79 -15.60 -11.08
C ALA A 294 -21.81 -16.72 -11.33
N ALA A 295 -22.49 -16.66 -12.49
CA ALA A 295 -23.44 -17.68 -12.89
C ALA A 295 -22.79 -19.06 -13.04
N ALA A 296 -21.61 -19.15 -13.66
CA ALA A 296 -20.86 -20.40 -13.78
C ALA A 296 -20.42 -20.98 -12.44
N LEU A 297 -20.11 -20.12 -11.45
CA LEU A 297 -19.73 -20.48 -10.10
C LEU A 297 -20.93 -20.70 -9.14
N GLY A 298 -22.17 -20.60 -9.62
CA GLY A 298 -23.37 -20.72 -8.80
C GLY A 298 -23.53 -19.60 -7.76
N ILE A 299 -22.94 -18.43 -8.01
CA ILE A 299 -23.06 -17.24 -7.15
C ILE A 299 -24.28 -16.45 -7.61
N ASP A 300 -25.26 -16.25 -6.70
CA ASP A 300 -26.43 -15.44 -6.96
C ASP A 300 -26.06 -13.96 -7.01
N TRP A 301 -26.16 -13.36 -8.19
CA TRP A 301 -25.91 -11.94 -8.43
C TRP A 301 -27.09 -11.33 -9.19
N PRO A 302 -28.13 -10.85 -8.49
CA PRO A 302 -29.29 -10.22 -9.11
C PRO A 302 -28.92 -9.01 -9.98
N GLU A 303 -29.68 -8.75 -11.04
CA GLU A 303 -29.39 -7.67 -12.00
C GLU A 303 -29.32 -6.27 -11.35
N HIS A 304 -30.19 -6.04 -10.35
CA HIS A 304 -30.27 -4.76 -9.63
C HIS A 304 -29.18 -4.57 -8.56
N VAL A 305 -28.37 -5.59 -8.28
CA VAL A 305 -27.28 -5.51 -7.30
C VAL A 305 -25.99 -5.11 -8.04
N GLU A 306 -25.37 -4.01 -7.58
CA GLU A 306 -24.07 -3.58 -8.09
C GLU A 306 -22.94 -4.42 -7.46
N TYR A 307 -21.78 -4.49 -8.15
CA TYR A 307 -20.64 -5.29 -7.64
C TYR A 307 -20.12 -4.80 -6.27
N PRO A 308 -20.16 -3.50 -5.91
CA PRO A 308 -19.77 -3.05 -4.57
C PRO A 308 -20.63 -3.65 -3.45
N ASP A 309 -21.89 -3.96 -3.73
CA ASP A 309 -22.83 -4.55 -2.76
C ASP A 309 -22.72 -6.08 -2.71
N LEU A 310 -22.25 -6.71 -3.78
CA LEU A 310 -22.05 -8.16 -3.84
C LEU A 310 -20.76 -8.57 -3.13
N LEU A 311 -19.64 -7.92 -3.45
CA LEU A 311 -18.28 -8.36 -3.03
C LEU A 311 -18.13 -8.54 -1.52
N PRO A 312 -18.65 -7.66 -0.64
CA PRO A 312 -18.56 -7.84 0.81
C PRO A 312 -19.36 -9.04 1.37
N ARG A 313 -20.28 -9.61 0.59
CA ARG A 313 -21.09 -10.78 0.99
C ARG A 313 -20.38 -12.10 0.71
N LEU A 314 -19.27 -12.05 -0.03
CA LEU A 314 -18.55 -13.24 -0.44
C LEU A 314 -17.53 -13.66 0.61
N GLU A 315 -17.42 -14.96 0.83
CA GLU A 315 -16.51 -15.55 1.81
C GLU A 315 -15.33 -16.22 1.09
N SER A 316 -14.14 -15.66 1.23
CA SER A 316 -12.92 -16.19 0.58
C SER A 316 -12.56 -17.64 0.95
N ARG A 317 -13.17 -18.20 2.01
CA ARG A 317 -13.01 -19.61 2.40
C ARG A 317 -13.79 -20.60 1.51
N ARG A 318 -14.83 -20.13 0.79
CA ARG A 318 -15.57 -20.95 -0.17
C ARG A 318 -14.85 -20.94 -1.52
N PRO A 319 -14.55 -22.12 -2.12
CA PRO A 319 -13.77 -22.20 -3.37
C PRO A 319 -14.36 -21.35 -4.50
N ALA A 320 -15.67 -21.43 -4.75
CA ALA A 320 -16.34 -20.64 -5.77
C ALA A 320 -16.25 -19.12 -5.51
N HIS A 321 -16.41 -18.70 -4.25
CA HIS A 321 -16.26 -17.28 -3.88
C HIS A 321 -14.79 -16.82 -4.01
N ALA A 322 -13.81 -17.64 -3.63
CA ALA A 322 -12.39 -17.33 -3.81
C ALA A 322 -12.02 -17.15 -5.28
N ALA A 323 -12.52 -18.04 -6.16
CA ALA A 323 -12.34 -17.91 -7.61
C ALA A 323 -12.97 -16.60 -8.14
N PHE A 324 -14.20 -16.30 -7.73
CA PHE A 324 -14.87 -15.06 -8.12
C PHE A 324 -14.14 -13.80 -7.63
N LEU A 325 -13.73 -13.75 -6.35
CA LEU A 325 -12.98 -12.62 -5.79
C LEU A 325 -11.64 -12.41 -6.50
N ASN A 326 -10.98 -13.49 -6.93
CA ASN A 326 -9.79 -13.39 -7.75
C ASN A 326 -10.07 -12.72 -9.09
N GLU A 327 -11.11 -13.16 -9.81
CA GLU A 327 -11.53 -12.54 -11.06
C GLU A 327 -11.96 -11.07 -10.86
N ALA A 328 -12.61 -10.75 -9.75
CA ALA A 328 -13.04 -9.40 -9.41
C ALA A 328 -11.88 -8.40 -9.28
N THR A 329 -10.64 -8.86 -9.05
CA THR A 329 -9.45 -7.99 -9.04
C THR A 329 -9.26 -7.26 -10.37
N SER A 330 -9.77 -7.82 -11.47
CA SER A 330 -9.72 -7.21 -12.79
C SER A 330 -10.48 -5.88 -12.89
N LEU A 331 -11.49 -5.66 -12.03
CA LEU A 331 -12.26 -4.41 -11.98
C LEU A 331 -11.44 -3.21 -11.48
N PHE A 332 -10.30 -3.46 -10.82
CA PHE A 332 -9.49 -2.44 -10.15
C PHE A 332 -8.16 -2.19 -10.89
N ARG A 333 -8.19 -2.25 -12.21
CA ARG A 333 -7.02 -1.99 -13.08
C ARG A 333 -6.98 -0.54 -13.53
N GLY A 334 -5.78 -0.06 -13.88
CA GLY A 334 -5.57 1.27 -14.43
C GLY A 334 -5.41 2.38 -13.38
N ALA A 335 -5.09 2.01 -12.14
CA ALA A 335 -4.77 2.98 -11.12
C ALA A 335 -3.56 3.85 -11.53
N GLY A 336 -3.72 5.18 -11.43
CA GLY A 336 -2.73 6.15 -11.87
C GLY A 336 -2.66 7.37 -10.98
N TYR A 337 -2.02 8.41 -11.48
CA TYR A 337 -1.98 9.72 -10.85
C TYR A 337 -2.38 10.78 -11.85
N LEU A 338 -3.03 11.83 -11.37
CA LEU A 338 -3.44 13.01 -12.12
C LEU A 338 -2.89 14.25 -11.43
N ALA A 339 -1.92 14.92 -12.04
CA ALA A 339 -1.51 16.27 -11.64
C ALA A 339 -2.43 17.30 -12.31
N PHE A 340 -2.86 18.31 -11.58
CA PHE A 340 -3.74 19.38 -12.08
C PHE A 340 -3.33 20.74 -11.53
N GLY A 341 -3.81 21.81 -12.15
CA GLY A 341 -3.45 23.19 -11.79
C GLY A 341 -2.07 23.63 -12.28
N VAL A 342 -1.39 22.79 -13.06
CA VAL A 342 -0.08 23.03 -13.65
C VAL A 342 -0.09 22.71 -15.16
N PRO A 343 0.83 23.26 -15.98
CA PRO A 343 0.97 22.86 -17.38
C PRO A 343 1.30 21.38 -17.52
N ALA A 344 0.71 20.68 -18.49
CA ALA A 344 0.90 19.25 -18.69
C ALA A 344 2.33 18.85 -19.04
N ASP A 345 3.03 19.73 -19.76
CA ASP A 345 4.42 19.57 -20.21
C ASP A 345 5.45 20.27 -19.31
N GLY A 346 4.98 20.94 -18.25
CA GLY A 346 5.82 21.76 -17.36
C GLY A 346 6.35 23.05 -18.03
N ALA A 347 5.96 23.35 -19.27
CA ALA A 347 6.42 24.53 -19.99
C ALA A 347 5.73 25.80 -19.49
N GLU A 348 6.49 26.89 -19.35
CA GLU A 348 5.95 28.20 -19.01
C GLU A 348 4.96 28.66 -20.09
N GLY A 349 3.74 29.02 -19.69
CA GLY A 349 2.66 29.38 -20.61
C GLY A 349 1.98 28.20 -21.31
N GLY A 350 2.32 26.96 -20.97
CA GLY A 350 1.66 25.75 -21.45
C GLY A 350 0.19 25.65 -21.00
N LYS A 351 -0.58 24.76 -21.65
CA LYS A 351 -1.98 24.53 -21.30
C LYS A 351 -2.08 23.88 -19.91
N VAL A 352 -2.66 24.59 -18.96
CA VAL A 352 -2.90 24.09 -17.59
C VAL A 352 -3.88 22.90 -17.62
N VAL A 353 -3.53 21.83 -16.94
CA VAL A 353 -4.41 20.67 -16.73
C VAL A 353 -5.51 21.06 -15.76
N ALA A 354 -6.75 21.08 -16.22
CA ALA A 354 -7.90 21.29 -15.36
C ALA A 354 -8.22 20.02 -14.57
N LEU A 355 -8.66 20.19 -13.33
CA LEU A 355 -9.20 19.08 -12.57
C LEU A 355 -10.52 18.59 -13.21
N PRO A 356 -10.66 17.30 -13.55
CA PRO A 356 -11.91 16.75 -14.08
C PRO A 356 -13.07 16.92 -13.08
N THR A 357 -14.30 17.00 -13.60
CA THR A 357 -15.51 17.06 -12.77
C THR A 357 -15.64 15.83 -11.89
N ASP A 358 -15.23 14.66 -12.40
CA ASP A 358 -15.14 13.38 -11.65
C ASP A 358 -13.70 12.86 -11.74
N ALA A 359 -12.97 12.93 -10.63
CA ALA A 359 -11.62 12.40 -10.46
C ALA A 359 -11.58 11.34 -9.35
N ARG A 360 -12.73 10.70 -9.06
CA ARG A 360 -12.83 9.70 -8.00
C ARG A 360 -11.97 8.48 -8.29
N HIS A 361 -11.43 7.94 -7.22
CA HIS A 361 -10.82 6.61 -7.21
C HIS A 361 -11.93 5.56 -7.05
N ALA A 362 -12.21 4.76 -8.07
CA ALA A 362 -13.39 3.89 -8.12
C ALA A 362 -13.50 2.93 -6.92
N ALA A 363 -12.38 2.36 -6.45
CA ALA A 363 -12.40 1.47 -5.28
C ALA A 363 -12.68 2.22 -3.95
N ILE A 364 -12.33 3.49 -3.84
CA ILE A 364 -12.56 4.30 -2.63
C ILE A 364 -13.90 5.03 -2.72
N ALA A 365 -14.43 5.18 -3.94
CA ALA A 365 -15.62 5.96 -4.29
C ALA A 365 -15.53 7.43 -3.81
N ALA A 366 -14.32 7.99 -3.79
CA ALA A 366 -14.03 9.38 -3.43
C ALA A 366 -12.77 9.85 -4.17
N GLU A 367 -12.57 11.18 -4.26
CA GLU A 367 -11.26 11.72 -4.60
C GLU A 367 -10.27 11.40 -3.50
N TYR A 368 -9.06 11.03 -3.89
CA TYR A 368 -8.07 10.51 -2.97
C TYR A 368 -6.67 10.93 -3.37
N ALA A 369 -5.83 11.21 -2.40
CA ALA A 369 -4.42 11.50 -2.60
C ALA A 369 -3.53 10.70 -1.65
N HIS A 370 -2.33 10.41 -2.09
CA HIS A 370 -1.30 9.83 -1.24
C HIS A 370 -0.55 10.94 -0.50
N VAL A 371 -0.62 10.92 0.84
CA VAL A 371 0.06 11.88 1.74
C VAL A 371 0.58 11.20 3.01
N THR A 372 0.40 9.89 3.15
CA THR A 372 0.57 9.20 4.43
C THR A 372 1.81 8.31 4.51
N ALA A 373 2.63 8.23 3.46
CA ALA A 373 3.80 7.37 3.46
C ALA A 373 4.99 7.94 2.67
N PRO A 374 5.51 9.13 3.04
CA PRO A 374 6.58 9.81 2.31
C PRO A 374 7.92 9.08 2.36
N LEU A 375 8.20 8.24 3.37
CA LEU A 375 9.42 7.46 3.45
C LEU A 375 9.52 6.40 2.34
N ARG A 376 8.37 5.97 1.81
CA ARG A 376 8.30 4.90 0.79
C ARG A 376 7.65 5.30 -0.52
N ARG A 377 7.03 6.50 -0.66
CA ARG A 377 6.43 7.01 -1.90
C ARG A 377 6.81 8.47 -2.14
N LEU A 378 7.37 8.74 -3.30
CA LEU A 378 7.82 10.07 -3.68
C LEU A 378 6.69 11.12 -3.68
N VAL A 379 5.54 10.79 -4.23
CA VAL A 379 4.41 11.71 -4.42
C VAL A 379 3.88 12.30 -3.12
N ASP A 380 3.95 11.57 -2.00
CA ASP A 380 3.41 11.98 -0.70
C ASP A 380 4.03 13.27 -0.20
N ARG A 381 5.34 13.48 -0.42
CA ARG A 381 6.05 14.71 -0.07
C ARG A 381 5.46 15.93 -0.78
N TYR A 382 5.18 15.82 -2.07
CA TYR A 382 4.67 16.91 -2.89
C TYR A 382 3.21 17.24 -2.56
N ALA A 383 2.36 16.24 -2.45
CA ALA A 383 0.96 16.40 -2.07
C ALA A 383 0.81 17.04 -0.68
N THR A 384 1.67 16.64 0.27
CA THR A 384 1.69 17.19 1.63
C THR A 384 2.08 18.66 1.64
N GLU A 385 3.09 19.09 0.86
CA GLU A 385 3.48 20.50 0.77
C GLU A 385 2.38 21.40 0.21
N ILE A 386 1.59 20.92 -0.75
CA ILE A 386 0.43 21.65 -1.27
C ILE A 386 -0.61 21.85 -0.18
N CYS A 387 -0.93 20.79 0.59
CA CYS A 387 -1.89 20.86 1.69
C CYS A 387 -1.42 21.80 2.80
N LEU A 388 -0.13 21.79 3.16
CA LEU A 388 0.46 22.70 4.14
C LEU A 388 0.42 24.15 3.68
N ALA A 389 0.73 24.43 2.40
CA ALA A 389 0.66 25.76 1.83
C ALA A 389 -0.78 26.30 1.84
N HIS A 390 -1.73 25.48 1.39
CA HIS A 390 -3.17 25.83 1.40
C HIS A 390 -3.67 26.12 2.82
N ALA A 391 -3.40 25.23 3.77
CA ALA A 391 -3.84 25.39 5.16
C ALA A 391 -3.25 26.66 5.83
N ALA A 392 -2.03 27.06 5.42
CA ALA A 392 -1.38 28.26 5.92
C ALA A 392 -1.74 29.54 5.13
N GLY A 393 -2.59 29.46 4.11
CA GLY A 393 -2.92 30.59 3.22
C GLY A 393 -1.70 31.12 2.45
N ARG A 394 -0.72 30.26 2.14
CA ARG A 394 0.52 30.61 1.44
C ARG A 394 0.51 30.03 0.02
N GLU A 395 1.32 30.61 -0.84
CA GLU A 395 1.58 30.06 -2.17
C GLU A 395 2.27 28.70 -2.07
N VAL A 396 1.93 27.80 -2.99
CA VAL A 396 2.61 26.49 -3.11
C VAL A 396 4.05 26.74 -3.55
N PRO A 397 5.04 26.12 -2.90
CA PRO A 397 6.46 26.31 -3.25
C PRO A 397 6.75 26.00 -4.73
N GLY A 398 7.58 26.84 -5.37
CA GLY A 398 7.91 26.71 -6.79
C GLY A 398 8.47 25.34 -7.18
N TRP A 399 9.34 24.77 -6.34
CA TRP A 399 9.92 23.43 -6.57
C TRP A 399 8.85 22.31 -6.61
N VAL A 400 7.72 22.49 -5.89
CA VAL A 400 6.58 21.56 -5.93
C VAL A 400 5.88 21.67 -7.27
N LEU A 401 5.56 22.92 -7.71
CA LEU A 401 4.88 23.17 -8.97
C LEU A 401 5.68 22.68 -10.18
N GLU A 402 7.01 22.86 -10.15
CA GLU A 402 7.94 22.39 -11.19
C GLU A 402 7.97 20.86 -11.31
N ALA A 403 7.87 20.14 -10.18
CA ALA A 403 7.92 18.68 -10.17
C ALA A 403 6.60 18.01 -10.56
N LEU A 404 5.45 18.65 -10.24
CA LEU A 404 4.12 18.06 -10.40
C LEU A 404 3.86 17.42 -11.78
N PRO A 405 4.19 18.05 -12.92
CA PRO A 405 3.92 17.46 -14.25
C PRO A 405 4.60 16.09 -14.47
N GLY A 406 5.79 15.91 -13.91
CA GLY A 406 6.57 14.67 -14.06
C GLY A 406 6.18 13.54 -13.12
N LEU A 407 5.57 13.86 -11.97
CA LEU A 407 5.27 12.86 -10.93
C LEU A 407 4.37 11.71 -11.40
N PRO A 408 3.30 11.91 -12.20
CA PRO A 408 2.47 10.80 -12.67
C PRO A 408 3.27 9.74 -13.43
N ALA A 409 4.18 10.14 -14.30
CA ALA A 409 5.03 9.25 -15.09
C ALA A 409 6.04 8.50 -14.21
N THR A 410 6.69 9.21 -13.28
CA THR A 410 7.63 8.64 -12.29
C THR A 410 6.94 7.60 -11.42
N MET A 411 5.80 7.93 -10.84
CA MET A 411 5.04 7.01 -9.99
C MET A 411 4.49 5.80 -10.75
N ALA A 412 4.06 6.00 -12.00
CA ALA A 412 3.61 4.89 -12.85
C ALA A 412 4.76 3.93 -13.19
N ALA A 413 5.95 4.44 -13.49
CA ALA A 413 7.14 3.63 -13.74
C ALA A 413 7.55 2.83 -12.49
N ALA A 414 7.67 3.50 -11.34
CA ALA A 414 7.98 2.85 -10.06
C ALA A 414 6.95 1.77 -9.70
N GLY A 415 5.65 2.05 -9.87
CA GLY A 415 4.58 1.09 -9.61
C GLY A 415 4.65 -0.15 -10.50
N ARG A 416 4.94 0.02 -11.81
CA ARG A 416 5.13 -1.12 -12.73
C ARG A 416 6.32 -1.99 -12.31
N THR A 417 7.44 -1.37 -11.97
CA THR A 417 8.65 -2.07 -11.54
C THR A 417 8.40 -2.83 -10.23
N ALA A 418 7.79 -2.19 -9.24
CA ALA A 418 7.47 -2.82 -7.96
C ALA A 418 6.52 -4.02 -8.15
N SER A 419 5.44 -3.86 -8.93
CA SER A 419 4.49 -4.95 -9.19
C SER A 419 5.09 -6.09 -10.02
N ALA A 420 6.00 -5.79 -10.95
CA ALA A 420 6.71 -6.83 -11.72
C ALA A 420 7.66 -7.62 -10.81
N PHE A 421 8.42 -6.92 -9.95
CA PHE A 421 9.32 -7.54 -8.99
C PHE A 421 8.57 -8.42 -7.99
N GLU A 422 7.50 -7.90 -7.39
CA GLU A 422 6.67 -8.63 -6.42
C GLU A 422 6.12 -9.94 -7.00
N ARG A 423 5.52 -9.88 -8.20
CA ARG A 423 5.00 -11.10 -8.86
C ARG A 423 6.10 -12.12 -9.13
N ALA A 424 7.23 -11.67 -9.69
CA ALA A 424 8.34 -12.57 -9.99
C ALA A 424 9.00 -13.16 -8.74
N CYS A 425 9.00 -12.44 -7.61
CA CYS A 425 9.43 -13.00 -6.32
C CYS A 425 8.50 -14.12 -5.85
N VAL A 426 7.18 -13.97 -6.00
CA VAL A 426 6.22 -15.04 -5.71
C VAL A 426 6.51 -16.25 -6.59
N ASP A 427 6.66 -16.06 -7.90
CA ASP A 427 6.94 -17.14 -8.85
C ASP A 427 8.23 -17.92 -8.50
N VAL A 428 9.29 -17.18 -8.08
CA VAL A 428 10.55 -17.80 -7.60
C VAL A 428 10.32 -18.69 -6.37
N VAL A 429 9.58 -18.18 -5.39
CA VAL A 429 9.33 -18.88 -4.13
C VAL A 429 8.40 -20.08 -4.35
N GLU A 430 7.37 -19.94 -5.16
CA GLU A 430 6.47 -21.04 -5.55
C GLU A 430 7.24 -22.16 -6.24
N ALA A 431 8.11 -21.82 -7.20
CA ALA A 431 8.96 -22.78 -7.89
C ALA A 431 9.93 -23.50 -6.94
N ALA A 432 10.53 -22.77 -6.01
CA ALA A 432 11.45 -23.35 -5.02
C ALA A 432 10.75 -24.33 -4.06
N LEU A 433 9.54 -23.99 -3.60
CA LEU A 433 8.76 -24.88 -2.72
C LEU A 433 8.33 -26.19 -3.40
N LEU A 434 8.17 -26.15 -4.72
CA LEU A 434 7.67 -27.28 -5.49
C LEU A 434 8.76 -28.02 -6.30
N GLY A 435 9.99 -27.50 -6.39
CA GLY A 435 11.05 -28.01 -7.26
C GLY A 435 11.39 -29.50 -7.10
N GLY A 436 11.30 -30.06 -5.89
CA GLY A 436 11.52 -31.50 -5.63
C GLY A 436 10.26 -32.37 -5.74
N ARG A 437 9.14 -31.83 -6.23
CA ARG A 437 7.81 -32.48 -6.15
C ARG A 437 7.16 -32.72 -7.51
N VAL A 438 7.90 -32.58 -8.59
CA VAL A 438 7.42 -32.86 -9.96
C VAL A 438 6.90 -34.29 -10.06
N GLY A 439 5.74 -34.48 -10.67
CA GLY A 439 5.00 -35.74 -10.76
C GLY A 439 4.07 -36.03 -9.57
N GLN A 440 4.13 -35.28 -8.48
CA GLN A 440 3.21 -35.43 -7.34
C GLN A 440 1.82 -34.82 -7.67
N ARG A 441 0.81 -35.37 -6.99
CA ARG A 441 -0.57 -34.89 -7.07
C ARG A 441 -0.91 -33.98 -5.91
N PHE A 442 -1.69 -32.93 -6.20
CA PHE A 442 -2.13 -31.92 -5.25
C PHE A 442 -3.63 -31.71 -5.33
N ASP A 443 -4.24 -31.42 -4.20
CA ASP A 443 -5.63 -30.93 -4.14
C ASP A 443 -5.61 -29.42 -4.43
N ALA A 444 -6.34 -29.01 -5.45
CA ALA A 444 -6.39 -27.63 -5.92
C ALA A 444 -7.83 -27.20 -6.21
N VAL A 445 -8.04 -25.90 -6.34
CA VAL A 445 -9.27 -25.30 -6.84
C VAL A 445 -8.95 -24.61 -8.16
N VAL A 446 -9.75 -24.87 -9.21
CA VAL A 446 -9.65 -24.14 -10.47
C VAL A 446 -10.27 -22.75 -10.28
N VAL A 447 -9.47 -21.69 -10.43
CA VAL A 447 -9.90 -20.31 -10.14
C VAL A 447 -10.03 -19.43 -11.38
N ASP A 448 -9.50 -19.89 -12.51
CA ASP A 448 -9.57 -19.20 -13.79
C ASP A 448 -9.48 -20.21 -14.93
N VAL A 449 -10.18 -19.91 -16.04
CA VAL A 449 -10.14 -20.68 -17.28
C VAL A 449 -10.03 -19.70 -18.45
N ASP A 450 -9.03 -19.86 -19.30
CA ASP A 450 -8.83 -19.02 -20.48
C ASP A 450 -9.72 -19.50 -21.63
N GLU A 451 -10.80 -18.76 -21.88
CA GLU A 451 -11.77 -19.03 -22.92
C GLU A 451 -11.27 -18.73 -24.35
N ARG A 452 -10.09 -18.12 -24.50
CA ARG A 452 -9.61 -17.67 -25.83
C ARG A 452 -9.04 -18.78 -26.70
N ASP A 453 -8.50 -19.82 -26.06
CA ASP A 453 -7.78 -20.92 -26.76
C ASP A 453 -8.48 -22.30 -26.66
N GLY A 454 -9.81 -22.30 -26.31
CA GLY A 454 -10.48 -23.54 -25.94
C GLY A 454 -10.09 -23.99 -24.52
N ALA A 455 -10.97 -24.60 -23.79
CA ALA A 455 -10.95 -24.85 -22.34
C ALA A 455 -9.70 -25.59 -21.75
N ASP A 456 -8.57 -25.52 -22.39
CA ASP A 456 -7.39 -26.31 -22.07
C ASP A 456 -6.36 -25.63 -21.15
N ARG A 457 -6.55 -24.33 -20.82
CA ARG A 457 -5.64 -23.55 -19.97
C ARG A 457 -6.39 -22.78 -18.90
N GLY A 458 -5.79 -22.74 -17.69
CA GLY A 458 -6.38 -21.97 -16.58
C GLY A 458 -5.40 -21.74 -15.45
N GLN A 459 -5.95 -21.35 -14.29
CA GLN A 459 -5.20 -21.22 -13.05
C GLN A 459 -5.82 -22.06 -11.95
N VAL A 460 -4.95 -22.61 -11.11
CA VAL A 460 -5.32 -23.34 -9.91
C VAL A 460 -4.70 -22.70 -8.68
N VAL A 461 -5.40 -22.81 -7.56
CA VAL A 461 -4.90 -22.44 -6.23
C VAL A 461 -4.82 -23.71 -5.36
N LEU A 462 -3.63 -23.95 -4.85
CA LEU A 462 -3.37 -24.94 -3.81
C LEU A 462 -3.50 -24.28 -2.44
N ARG A 463 -3.85 -25.03 -1.40
CA ARG A 463 -3.87 -24.54 -0.02
C ARG A 463 -2.56 -24.78 0.73
N ASP A 464 -1.92 -25.88 0.44
CA ASP A 464 -0.66 -26.29 1.09
C ASP A 464 0.27 -26.95 0.07
N PRO A 465 1.38 -26.30 -0.29
CA PRO A 465 1.66 -24.87 0.00
C PRO A 465 0.68 -23.94 -0.70
N ALA A 466 0.56 -22.70 -0.22
CA ALA A 466 -0.35 -21.69 -0.78
C ALA A 466 0.20 -21.17 -2.13
N VAL A 467 -0.01 -21.92 -3.20
CA VAL A 467 0.51 -21.68 -4.55
C VAL A 467 -0.63 -21.36 -5.52
N ARG A 468 -0.40 -20.38 -6.38
CA ARG A 468 -1.26 -20.10 -7.52
C ARG A 468 -0.47 -20.31 -8.81
N ALA A 469 -0.86 -21.28 -9.62
CA ALA A 469 -0.11 -21.61 -10.82
C ALA A 469 -0.99 -21.98 -12.01
N ARG A 470 -0.37 -22.00 -13.18
CA ARG A 470 -1.04 -22.43 -14.42
C ARG A 470 -1.38 -23.92 -14.39
N VAL A 471 -2.51 -24.26 -15.01
CA VAL A 471 -2.93 -25.63 -15.24
C VAL A 471 -3.34 -25.81 -16.70
N ASP A 472 -2.91 -26.93 -17.30
CA ASP A 472 -3.33 -27.38 -18.62
C ASP A 472 -4.24 -28.61 -18.44
N GLY A 473 -5.34 -28.71 -19.17
CA GLY A 473 -6.27 -29.85 -19.12
C GLY A 473 -7.40 -29.77 -20.13
N ALA A 474 -7.97 -30.91 -20.50
CA ALA A 474 -9.00 -30.99 -21.55
C ALA A 474 -10.38 -30.41 -21.16
N SER A 475 -10.66 -30.25 -19.87
CA SER A 475 -11.88 -29.65 -19.34
C SER A 475 -11.64 -29.20 -17.93
N LEU A 476 -11.40 -27.89 -17.73
CA LEU A 476 -11.09 -27.32 -16.43
C LEU A 476 -12.39 -26.94 -15.67
N PRO A 477 -12.71 -27.57 -14.52
CA PRO A 477 -13.95 -27.29 -13.78
C PRO A 477 -13.81 -25.99 -12.97
N LEU A 478 -14.18 -24.86 -13.52
CA LEU A 478 -14.08 -23.55 -12.87
C LEU A 478 -14.86 -23.54 -11.53
N GLY A 479 -14.19 -23.09 -10.46
CA GLY A 479 -14.76 -23.00 -9.11
C GLY A 479 -14.83 -24.33 -8.34
N GLU A 480 -14.37 -25.42 -8.92
CA GLU A 480 -14.43 -26.74 -8.29
C GLU A 480 -13.05 -27.22 -7.81
N ARG A 481 -13.09 -28.22 -6.92
CA ARG A 481 -11.88 -28.93 -6.48
C ARG A 481 -11.48 -29.97 -7.48
N ALA A 482 -10.18 -30.00 -7.79
CA ALA A 482 -9.59 -30.96 -8.70
C ALA A 482 -8.28 -31.52 -8.14
N LYS A 483 -7.91 -32.75 -8.54
CA LYS A 483 -6.58 -33.31 -8.28
C LYS A 483 -5.70 -33.04 -9.49
N VAL A 484 -4.74 -32.14 -9.32
CA VAL A 484 -3.79 -31.77 -10.37
C VAL A 484 -2.42 -32.41 -10.14
N THR A 485 -1.71 -32.69 -11.23
CA THR A 485 -0.34 -33.23 -11.17
C THR A 485 0.65 -32.11 -11.48
N LEU A 486 1.69 -31.94 -10.65
CA LEU A 486 2.75 -30.97 -10.92
C LEU A 486 3.58 -31.44 -12.13
N ALA A 487 3.52 -30.71 -13.22
CA ALA A 487 4.24 -31.00 -14.45
C ALA A 487 5.61 -30.33 -14.51
N GLU A 488 5.72 -29.14 -13.93
CA GLU A 488 6.94 -28.33 -13.95
C GLU A 488 7.05 -27.44 -12.72
N ALA A 489 8.27 -27.35 -12.15
CA ALA A 489 8.65 -26.35 -11.16
C ALA A 489 10.12 -25.97 -11.37
N SER A 490 10.40 -24.74 -11.77
CA SER A 490 11.74 -24.29 -12.15
C SER A 490 12.03 -22.89 -11.59
N VAL A 491 12.94 -22.79 -10.63
CA VAL A 491 13.39 -21.52 -10.06
C VAL A 491 14.04 -20.62 -11.14
N PRO A 492 14.95 -21.11 -11.99
CA PRO A 492 15.54 -20.28 -13.05
C PRO A 492 14.51 -19.75 -14.07
N ALA A 493 13.52 -20.58 -14.43
CA ALA A 493 12.45 -20.19 -15.34
C ALA A 493 11.31 -19.43 -14.65
N ARG A 494 11.28 -19.39 -13.31
CA ARG A 494 10.22 -18.80 -12.51
C ARG A 494 8.84 -19.34 -12.91
N THR A 495 8.75 -20.66 -13.04
CA THR A 495 7.56 -21.33 -13.59
C THR A 495 7.13 -22.47 -12.70
N VAL A 496 5.83 -22.48 -12.42
CA VAL A 496 5.10 -23.62 -11.85
C VAL A 496 3.94 -23.94 -12.79
N ARG A 497 3.80 -25.22 -13.17
CA ARG A 497 2.74 -25.66 -14.07
C ARG A 497 2.20 -27.01 -13.64
N PHE A 498 0.89 -27.11 -13.63
CA PHE A 498 0.15 -28.32 -13.34
C PHE A 498 -0.56 -28.85 -14.59
N THR A 499 -0.96 -30.11 -14.52
CA THR A 499 -1.85 -30.75 -15.51
C THR A 499 -3.03 -31.38 -14.79
N LEU A 500 -4.22 -31.25 -15.41
CA LEU A 500 -5.42 -32.01 -15.06
C LEU A 500 -5.65 -33.05 -16.15
N PRO A 501 -5.71 -34.36 -15.81
CA PRO A 501 -5.88 -35.43 -16.80
C PRO A 501 -7.18 -35.31 -17.60
#